data_08cef4b3bb920d50b809e2c5a0e9fb74
#
_entry.id   08cef4b3bb920d50b809e2c5a0e9fb74
#
_cell.length_a   1.000
_cell.length_b   1.000
_cell.length_c   1.000
_cell.angle_alpha   90.00
_cell.angle_beta   90.00
_cell.angle_gamma   90.00
#
_symmetry.space_group_name_H-M   'P 1'
#
loop_
_entity.id
_entity.type
_entity.pdbx_description
1 polymer ?
#
loop_
_entity_poly.entity_id
_entity_poly.type
_entity_poly.pdbx_seq_one_letter_code
_entity_poly.pdbx_strand_id
1 'polypeptide(L)'
;MNKLGFGYLRLPKIDEELDYNAINEITDAYLAAGGRYFDTAYSYLGGKSEEAIGRCLSARHPRNSFMLASKLAGYDVKSYDDCWAQFNTQLARCGVEYFDVYMLHWLNKENYDLAEKYNEFAFLQELKEKGLAKKTGFSYHDTADLLDEILTKHPQVDYVLLQINYLDWESDAIQSRLCYETCVKHGKKVIVMEPVKGGSLATIPDGAKEILDRIDPALSPAGHAVRFAQSLENVEIVLSGMNTVAQVKENMADITPMTAEEMEIMQQAVSVIKGATAVDCTACGYCLKHCPKNIAIPQYFKLYNEYMRNPKDDWKITPVYDSITLKHGAASACIACRRCENNCPQKLPIVAHLVSVKEALENK
;
A
#
# COMPACT_ATOMS: atom_id res chain seq x y z
N MET A 1 13.21 -11.46 -15.18
CA MET A 1 12.67 -12.05 -13.94
C MET A 1 11.48 -11.21 -13.54
N ASN A 2 10.31 -11.77 -13.28
CA ASN A 2 9.13 -11.00 -12.86
C ASN A 2 9.42 -10.39 -11.49
N LYS A 3 9.25 -9.06 -11.37
CA LYS A 3 9.47 -8.29 -10.14
C LYS A 3 8.26 -8.31 -9.19
N LEU A 4 7.21 -9.09 -9.49
CA LEU A 4 5.99 -9.10 -8.68
C LEU A 4 6.21 -9.73 -7.32
N GLY A 5 5.73 -9.08 -6.27
CA GLY A 5 5.59 -9.58 -4.90
C GLY A 5 4.12 -9.64 -4.48
N PHE A 6 3.76 -10.60 -3.63
CA PHE A 6 2.40 -10.77 -3.14
C PHE A 6 2.22 -10.13 -1.76
N GLY A 7 1.46 -9.04 -1.69
CA GLY A 7 1.12 -8.35 -0.45
C GLY A 7 -0.09 -8.96 0.26
N TYR A 8 0.09 -9.42 1.50
CA TYR A 8 -0.93 -10.09 2.31
C TYR A 8 -1.81 -9.13 3.13
N LEU A 9 -1.93 -7.86 2.71
CA LEU A 9 -2.84 -6.90 3.36
C LEU A 9 -4.29 -7.03 2.90
N ARG A 10 -4.51 -7.32 1.59
CA ARG A 10 -5.85 -7.31 0.96
C ARG A 10 -6.33 -8.73 0.63
N LEU A 11 -6.31 -9.59 1.64
CA LEU A 11 -6.71 -10.99 1.50
C LEU A 11 -8.25 -11.13 1.34
N PRO A 12 -8.72 -12.16 0.62
CA PRO A 12 -10.14 -12.44 0.46
C PRO A 12 -10.80 -12.77 1.80
N LYS A 13 -12.06 -12.37 1.93
CA LYS A 13 -12.89 -12.54 3.13
C LYS A 13 -14.28 -13.06 2.78
N ILE A 14 -14.87 -13.79 3.73
CA ILE A 14 -16.28 -14.13 3.78
C ILE A 14 -16.79 -13.61 5.12
N ASP A 15 -17.84 -12.81 5.13
CA ASP A 15 -18.47 -12.26 6.36
C ASP A 15 -17.45 -11.66 7.37
N GLU A 16 -16.53 -10.83 6.86
CA GLU A 16 -15.43 -10.17 7.61
C GLU A 16 -14.29 -11.08 8.11
N GLU A 17 -14.40 -12.39 8.00
CA GLU A 17 -13.33 -13.33 8.32
C GLU A 17 -12.52 -13.71 7.08
N LEU A 18 -11.24 -14.09 7.26
CA LEU A 18 -10.38 -14.50 6.17
C LEU A 18 -10.86 -15.82 5.54
N ASP A 19 -11.00 -15.83 4.21
CA ASP A 19 -11.26 -17.04 3.44
C ASP A 19 -9.95 -17.81 3.19
N TYR A 20 -9.59 -18.68 4.11
CA TYR A 20 -8.36 -19.46 4.01
C TYR A 20 -8.30 -20.40 2.81
N ASN A 21 -9.45 -20.83 2.27
CA ASN A 21 -9.47 -21.66 1.07
C ASN A 21 -9.08 -20.83 -0.16
N ALA A 22 -9.69 -19.66 -0.35
CA ALA A 22 -9.32 -18.73 -1.41
C ALA A 22 -7.87 -18.26 -1.26
N ILE A 23 -7.39 -17.99 -0.02
CA ILE A 23 -5.98 -17.60 0.23
C ILE A 23 -5.03 -18.74 -0.19
N ASN A 24 -5.35 -20.00 0.11
CA ASN A 24 -4.56 -21.16 -0.33
C ASN A 24 -4.48 -21.22 -1.85
N GLU A 25 -5.62 -21.12 -2.54
CA GLU A 25 -5.68 -21.18 -4.02
C GLU A 25 -4.83 -20.07 -4.67
N ILE A 26 -4.92 -18.84 -4.15
CA ILE A 26 -4.16 -17.70 -4.67
C ILE A 26 -2.66 -17.88 -4.39
N THR A 27 -2.30 -18.34 -3.18
CA THR A 27 -0.91 -18.61 -2.78
C THR A 27 -0.27 -19.68 -3.67
N ASP A 28 -1.00 -20.79 -3.88
CA ASP A 28 -0.54 -21.90 -4.72
C ASP A 28 -0.40 -21.46 -6.19
N ALA A 29 -1.36 -20.69 -6.70
CA ALA A 29 -1.31 -20.16 -8.06
C ALA A 29 -0.13 -19.21 -8.26
N TYR A 30 0.17 -18.35 -7.28
CA TYR A 30 1.30 -17.43 -7.34
C TYR A 30 2.65 -18.18 -7.33
N LEU A 31 2.82 -19.15 -6.45
CA LEU A 31 4.03 -19.99 -6.42
C LEU A 31 4.18 -20.83 -7.71
N ALA A 32 3.08 -21.42 -8.21
CA ALA A 32 3.09 -22.20 -9.45
C ALA A 32 3.45 -21.35 -10.68
N ALA A 33 3.09 -20.06 -10.68
CA ALA A 33 3.48 -19.09 -11.71
C ALA A 33 4.95 -18.60 -11.57
N GLY A 34 5.72 -19.11 -10.59
CA GLY A 34 7.12 -18.74 -10.35
C GLY A 34 7.30 -17.55 -9.42
N GLY A 35 6.22 -17.03 -8.82
CA GLY A 35 6.27 -15.99 -7.78
C GLY A 35 6.94 -16.51 -6.51
N ARG A 36 7.69 -15.65 -5.80
CA ARG A 36 8.44 -16.08 -4.61
C ARG A 36 8.41 -15.09 -3.45
N TYR A 37 8.10 -13.82 -3.68
CA TYR A 37 8.19 -12.79 -2.66
C TYR A 37 6.82 -12.53 -2.03
N PHE A 38 6.72 -12.70 -0.71
CA PHE A 38 5.52 -12.44 0.10
C PHE A 38 5.78 -11.31 1.10
N ASP A 39 4.82 -10.42 1.26
CA ASP A 39 4.93 -9.25 2.15
C ASP A 39 3.77 -9.20 3.14
N THR A 40 4.11 -9.06 4.41
CA THR A 40 3.18 -8.85 5.52
C THR A 40 3.70 -7.77 6.48
N ALA A 41 3.02 -7.54 7.59
CA ALA A 41 3.47 -6.67 8.68
C ALA A 41 2.74 -7.03 9.99
N TYR A 42 3.36 -6.68 11.13
CA TYR A 42 2.82 -6.92 12.48
C TYR A 42 1.37 -6.45 12.65
N SER A 43 1.05 -5.27 12.14
CA SER A 43 -0.25 -4.61 12.31
C SER A 43 -1.30 -4.98 11.24
N TYR A 44 -0.91 -5.71 10.16
CA TYR A 44 -1.84 -6.01 9.08
C TYR A 44 -2.97 -6.92 9.57
N LEU A 45 -4.22 -6.47 9.35
CA LEU A 45 -5.44 -7.17 9.76
C LEU A 45 -5.45 -7.56 11.26
N GLY A 46 -4.80 -6.76 12.11
CA GLY A 46 -4.68 -7.05 13.54
C GLY A 46 -3.83 -8.28 13.87
N GLY A 47 -2.87 -8.61 13.01
CA GLY A 47 -1.99 -9.79 13.11
C GLY A 47 -2.49 -11.01 12.31
N LYS A 48 -3.75 -11.02 11.87
CA LYS A 48 -4.33 -12.13 11.06
C LYS A 48 -3.59 -12.32 9.72
N SER A 49 -2.92 -11.29 9.18
CA SER A 49 -2.10 -11.41 7.97
C SER A 49 -0.89 -12.32 8.18
N GLU A 50 -0.18 -12.18 9.29
CA GLU A 50 0.96 -13.04 9.65
C GLU A 50 0.49 -14.46 10.00
N GLU A 51 -0.65 -14.61 10.67
CA GLU A 51 -1.27 -15.93 10.90
C GLU A 51 -1.67 -16.62 9.60
N ALA A 52 -2.15 -15.86 8.61
CA ALA A 52 -2.46 -16.37 7.27
C ALA A 52 -1.17 -16.82 6.53
N ILE A 53 -0.05 -16.11 6.67
CA ILE A 53 1.27 -16.57 6.19
C ILE A 53 1.61 -17.91 6.85
N GLY A 54 1.52 -18.01 8.17
CA GLY A 54 1.79 -19.26 8.89
C GLY A 54 0.96 -20.43 8.37
N ARG A 55 -0.34 -20.22 8.22
CA ARG A 55 -1.31 -21.25 7.84
C ARG A 55 -1.29 -21.59 6.34
N CYS A 56 -1.25 -20.58 5.48
CA CYS A 56 -1.46 -20.77 4.04
C CYS A 56 -0.16 -20.88 3.25
N LEU A 57 0.96 -20.41 3.78
CA LEU A 57 2.27 -20.47 3.12
C LEU A 57 3.24 -21.39 3.88
N SER A 58 3.68 -21.01 5.08
CA SER A 58 4.81 -21.68 5.78
C SER A 58 4.50 -23.12 6.18
N ALA A 59 3.25 -23.42 6.58
CA ALA A 59 2.85 -24.78 6.92
C ALA A 59 2.65 -25.70 5.71
N ARG A 60 2.57 -25.14 4.48
CA ARG A 60 2.21 -25.88 3.27
C ARG A 60 3.33 -25.98 2.25
N HIS A 61 4.31 -25.07 2.29
CA HIS A 61 5.37 -24.98 1.29
C HIS A 61 6.74 -24.97 1.95
N PRO A 62 7.77 -25.59 1.31
CA PRO A 62 9.13 -25.59 1.84
C PRO A 62 9.66 -24.16 2.03
N ARG A 63 10.33 -23.89 3.18
CA ARG A 63 10.82 -22.54 3.53
C ARG A 63 11.73 -21.91 2.46
N ASN A 64 12.48 -22.72 1.72
CA ASN A 64 13.37 -22.27 0.66
C ASN A 64 12.66 -22.01 -0.70
N SER A 65 11.37 -22.30 -0.80
CA SER A 65 10.59 -22.04 -2.03
C SER A 65 10.07 -20.61 -2.12
N PHE A 66 10.14 -19.83 -1.02
CA PHE A 66 9.65 -18.46 -0.97
C PHE A 66 10.57 -17.52 -0.18
N MET A 67 10.44 -16.22 -0.44
CA MET A 67 11.00 -15.12 0.33
C MET A 67 9.87 -14.48 1.13
N LEU A 68 10.13 -14.19 2.40
CA LEU A 68 9.13 -13.57 3.29
C LEU A 68 9.66 -12.27 3.86
N ALA A 69 8.85 -11.22 3.71
CA ALA A 69 9.07 -9.92 4.34
C ALA A 69 8.05 -9.64 5.42
N SER A 70 8.48 -9.11 6.57
CA SER A 70 7.58 -8.51 7.56
C SER A 70 8.15 -7.18 8.09
N LYS A 71 7.39 -6.50 8.95
CA LYS A 71 7.71 -5.13 9.37
C LYS A 71 7.45 -4.94 10.86
N LEU A 72 8.40 -4.28 11.55
CA LEU A 72 8.26 -3.82 12.92
C LEU A 72 7.28 -2.63 12.97
N ALA A 73 6.25 -2.70 13.79
CA ALA A 73 5.38 -1.56 14.08
C ALA A 73 6.04 -0.65 15.13
N GLY A 74 7.08 0.10 14.73
CA GLY A 74 7.89 0.92 15.62
C GLY A 74 7.10 1.98 16.39
N TYR A 75 5.99 2.47 15.82
CA TYR A 75 5.07 3.40 16.47
C TYR A 75 4.35 2.80 17.71
N ASP A 76 4.38 1.48 17.89
CA ASP A 76 3.85 0.78 19.07
C ASP A 76 4.96 0.38 20.07
N VAL A 77 6.24 0.58 19.71
CA VAL A 77 7.42 0.26 20.53
C VAL A 77 7.67 1.35 21.57
N LYS A 78 8.05 0.95 22.80
CA LYS A 78 8.38 1.85 23.90
C LYS A 78 9.75 1.56 24.51
N SER A 79 10.39 0.50 24.07
CA SER A 79 11.74 0.08 24.50
C SER A 79 12.38 -0.80 23.44
N TYR A 80 13.70 -0.97 23.52
CA TYR A 80 14.43 -1.92 22.65
C TYR A 80 13.94 -3.37 22.82
N ASP A 81 13.56 -3.77 24.03
CA ASP A 81 13.03 -5.10 24.31
C ASP A 81 11.67 -5.34 23.62
N ASP A 82 10.88 -4.30 23.41
CA ASP A 82 9.60 -4.41 22.68
C ASP A 82 9.84 -4.77 21.21
N CYS A 83 10.97 -4.32 20.61
CA CYS A 83 11.33 -4.73 19.24
C CYS A 83 11.50 -6.25 19.16
N TRP A 84 12.22 -6.84 20.13
CA TRP A 84 12.41 -8.28 20.24
C TRP A 84 11.09 -9.02 20.51
N ALA A 85 10.25 -8.48 21.38
CA ALA A 85 8.94 -9.08 21.69
C ALA A 85 8.03 -9.13 20.45
N GLN A 86 7.96 -8.03 19.68
CA GLN A 86 7.22 -8.02 18.40
C GLN A 86 7.84 -9.00 17.40
N PHE A 87 9.14 -8.97 17.20
CA PHE A 87 9.83 -9.84 16.24
C PHE A 87 9.58 -11.32 16.54
N ASN A 88 9.71 -11.74 17.80
CA ASN A 88 9.45 -13.13 18.22
C ASN A 88 7.98 -13.51 18.00
N THR A 89 7.06 -12.60 18.25
CA THR A 89 5.62 -12.80 17.98
C THR A 89 5.39 -13.02 16.48
N GLN A 90 6.05 -12.24 15.61
CA GLN A 90 5.94 -12.34 14.16
C GLN A 90 6.51 -13.66 13.64
N LEU A 91 7.67 -14.10 14.14
CA LEU A 91 8.22 -15.42 13.81
C LEU A 91 7.23 -16.54 14.13
N ALA A 92 6.63 -16.48 15.34
CA ALA A 92 5.65 -17.46 15.78
C ALA A 92 4.37 -17.46 14.93
N ARG A 93 3.81 -16.28 14.62
CA ARG A 93 2.62 -16.13 13.76
C ARG A 93 2.87 -16.65 12.35
N CYS A 94 4.02 -16.26 11.77
CA CYS A 94 4.40 -16.68 10.41
C CYS A 94 4.88 -18.14 10.34
N GLY A 95 5.20 -18.78 11.46
CA GLY A 95 5.72 -20.15 11.49
C GLY A 95 7.09 -20.28 10.82
N VAL A 96 7.99 -19.30 11.03
CA VAL A 96 9.33 -19.25 10.42
C VAL A 96 10.39 -18.92 11.46
N GLU A 97 11.67 -19.27 11.16
CA GLU A 97 12.81 -18.97 12.03
C GLU A 97 13.56 -17.69 11.65
N TYR A 98 13.32 -17.15 10.46
CA TYR A 98 13.92 -15.91 9.97
C TYR A 98 13.05 -15.27 8.88
N PHE A 99 13.25 -13.97 8.64
CA PHE A 99 12.71 -13.26 7.49
C PHE A 99 13.79 -13.04 6.42
N ASP A 100 13.40 -13.10 5.14
CA ASP A 100 14.31 -12.71 4.06
C ASP A 100 14.50 -11.20 4.00
N VAL A 101 13.43 -10.44 4.30
CA VAL A 101 13.48 -8.98 4.43
C VAL A 101 12.75 -8.58 5.71
N TYR A 102 13.37 -7.74 6.54
CA TYR A 102 12.71 -7.17 7.71
C TYR A 102 12.86 -5.65 7.74
N MET A 103 11.75 -4.94 7.93
CA MET A 103 11.69 -3.50 7.72
C MET A 103 11.12 -2.76 8.92
N LEU A 104 11.50 -1.49 9.13
CA LEU A 104 10.73 -0.58 9.97
C LEU A 104 9.47 -0.14 9.23
N HIS A 105 8.34 -0.12 9.92
CA HIS A 105 7.05 0.15 9.30
C HIS A 105 6.70 1.63 9.41
N TRP A 106 6.35 2.25 8.26
CA TRP A 106 5.74 3.56 8.17
C TRP A 106 6.61 4.69 8.72
N LEU A 107 7.83 4.85 8.22
CA LEU A 107 8.66 6.00 8.57
C LEU A 107 8.12 7.28 7.90
N ASN A 108 7.80 8.22 8.75
CA ASN A 108 7.66 9.65 8.53
C ASN A 108 8.50 10.35 9.59
N LYS A 109 8.50 11.67 9.65
CA LYS A 109 9.33 12.41 10.65
C LYS A 109 9.07 11.96 12.08
N GLU A 110 7.80 11.81 12.48
CA GLU A 110 7.42 11.41 13.84
C GLU A 110 7.91 10.00 14.18
N ASN A 111 7.64 9.03 13.29
CA ASN A 111 8.06 7.63 13.49
C ASN A 111 9.57 7.45 13.35
N TYR A 112 10.24 8.27 12.55
CA TYR A 112 11.70 8.28 12.49
C TYR A 112 12.31 8.73 13.81
N ASP A 113 11.77 9.78 14.45
CA ASP A 113 12.25 10.23 15.76
C ASP A 113 12.07 9.14 16.85
N LEU A 114 10.97 8.36 16.75
CA LEU A 114 10.78 7.18 17.64
C LEU A 114 11.77 6.07 17.33
N ALA A 115 12.02 5.77 16.05
CA ALA A 115 12.99 4.76 15.63
C ALA A 115 14.42 5.08 16.12
N GLU A 116 14.82 6.35 16.08
CA GLU A 116 16.07 6.82 16.66
C GLU A 116 16.11 6.66 18.19
N LYS A 117 15.03 7.11 18.83
CA LYS A 117 14.91 7.06 20.30
C LYS A 117 15.03 5.64 20.86
N TYR A 118 14.44 4.67 20.16
CA TYR A 118 14.40 3.27 20.62
C TYR A 118 15.45 2.38 19.93
N ASN A 119 16.38 2.98 19.16
CA ASN A 119 17.48 2.29 18.47
C ASN A 119 17.01 1.20 17.48
N GLU A 120 15.89 1.44 16.76
CA GLU A 120 15.30 0.45 15.86
C GLU A 120 16.22 0.11 14.67
N PHE A 121 17.04 1.05 14.19
CA PHE A 121 18.04 0.79 13.15
C PHE A 121 19.19 -0.11 13.67
N ALA A 122 19.58 0.03 14.92
CA ALA A 122 20.53 -0.88 15.55
C ALA A 122 19.92 -2.29 15.70
N PHE A 123 18.64 -2.37 16.04
CA PHE A 123 17.89 -3.63 16.07
C PHE A 123 17.88 -4.33 14.71
N LEU A 124 17.63 -3.63 13.61
CA LEU A 124 17.72 -4.19 12.25
C LEU A 124 19.12 -4.76 11.98
N GLN A 125 20.16 -4.04 12.37
CA GLN A 125 21.54 -4.50 12.19
C GLN A 125 21.82 -5.77 13.01
N GLU A 126 21.37 -5.81 14.26
CA GLU A 126 21.51 -6.99 15.13
C GLU A 126 20.80 -8.22 14.54
N LEU A 127 19.58 -8.05 13.98
CA LEU A 127 18.88 -9.15 13.31
C LEU A 127 19.67 -9.70 12.12
N LYS A 128 20.33 -8.82 11.37
CA LYS A 128 21.16 -9.18 10.22
C LYS A 128 22.40 -9.96 10.64
N GLU A 129 23.10 -9.49 11.70
CA GLU A 129 24.26 -10.15 12.26
C GLU A 129 23.96 -11.54 12.84
N LYS A 130 22.78 -11.70 13.44
CA LYS A 130 22.29 -12.99 13.95
C LYS A 130 21.72 -13.92 12.85
N GLY A 131 21.64 -13.47 11.60
CA GLY A 131 21.04 -14.22 10.49
C GLY A 131 19.51 -14.38 10.58
N LEU A 132 18.84 -13.60 11.43
CA LEU A 132 17.39 -13.60 11.63
C LEU A 132 16.67 -12.75 10.58
N ALA A 133 17.38 -11.83 9.93
CA ALA A 133 16.95 -11.11 8.73
C ALA A 133 18.09 -11.12 7.71
N LYS A 134 17.82 -11.51 6.44
CA LYS A 134 18.86 -11.51 5.40
C LYS A 134 19.10 -10.11 4.84
N LYS A 135 18.05 -9.33 4.72
CA LYS A 135 18.02 -7.95 4.23
C LYS A 135 17.18 -7.10 5.14
N THR A 136 17.51 -5.81 5.24
CA THR A 136 16.79 -4.86 6.08
C THR A 136 16.41 -3.60 5.31
N GLY A 137 15.43 -2.85 5.82
CA GLY A 137 14.96 -1.63 5.19
C GLY A 137 13.87 -0.93 5.99
N PHE A 138 13.12 -0.08 5.34
CA PHE A 138 11.96 0.57 5.93
C PHE A 138 10.92 0.95 4.88
N SER A 139 9.65 1.03 5.26
CA SER A 139 8.61 1.66 4.46
C SER A 139 8.55 3.15 4.77
N TYR A 140 8.41 3.98 3.73
CA TYR A 140 8.59 5.41 3.82
C TYR A 140 7.39 6.20 3.32
N HIS A 141 7.01 7.27 4.04
CA HIS A 141 5.81 8.06 3.79
C HIS A 141 6.02 9.56 4.13
N ASP A 142 7.14 10.15 3.69
CA ASP A 142 7.43 11.57 3.90
C ASP A 142 8.19 12.17 2.70
N THR A 143 8.83 13.32 2.85
CA THR A 143 9.53 14.06 1.80
C THR A 143 10.86 13.41 1.38
N ALA A 144 11.30 13.69 0.17
CA ALA A 144 12.60 13.21 -0.33
C ALA A 144 13.78 13.75 0.48
N ASP A 145 13.67 14.97 1.03
CA ASP A 145 14.72 15.56 1.87
C ASP A 145 14.93 14.77 3.18
N LEU A 146 13.85 14.39 3.86
CA LEU A 146 13.96 13.55 5.04
C LEU A 146 14.47 12.15 4.69
N LEU A 147 14.10 11.60 3.55
CA LEU A 147 14.65 10.32 3.07
C LEU A 147 16.16 10.40 2.85
N ASP A 148 16.65 11.50 2.28
CA ASP A 148 18.09 11.74 2.06
C ASP A 148 18.85 11.80 3.40
N GLU A 149 18.28 12.48 4.42
CA GLU A 149 18.81 12.51 5.78
C GLU A 149 18.91 11.08 6.38
N ILE A 150 17.81 10.33 6.32
CA ILE A 150 17.75 8.96 6.86
C ILE A 150 18.76 8.05 6.19
N LEU A 151 18.84 8.06 4.85
CA LEU A 151 19.77 7.19 4.12
C LEU A 151 21.23 7.59 4.27
N THR A 152 21.51 8.89 4.52
CA THR A 152 22.84 9.37 4.86
C THR A 152 23.28 8.85 6.22
N LYS A 153 22.38 8.87 7.21
CA LYS A 153 22.67 8.44 8.59
C LYS A 153 22.69 6.91 8.75
N HIS A 154 21.83 6.20 7.96
CA HIS A 154 21.67 4.75 8.03
C HIS A 154 22.00 4.06 6.70
N PRO A 155 23.25 4.17 6.20
CA PRO A 155 23.63 3.59 4.92
C PRO A 155 23.66 2.05 4.89
N GLN A 156 23.48 1.38 6.02
CA GLN A 156 23.50 -0.08 6.14
C GLN A 156 22.20 -0.76 5.69
N VAL A 157 21.09 -0.02 5.50
CA VAL A 157 19.83 -0.59 5.01
C VAL A 157 19.95 -1.01 3.54
N ASP A 158 19.24 -2.08 3.17
CA ASP A 158 19.29 -2.64 1.81
C ASP A 158 18.16 -2.08 0.93
N TYR A 159 16.95 -1.90 1.51
CA TYR A 159 15.72 -1.54 0.78
C TYR A 159 15.01 -0.33 1.36
N VAL A 160 14.35 0.39 0.46
CA VAL A 160 13.27 1.34 0.82
C VAL A 160 11.98 0.92 0.13
N LEU A 161 10.91 0.76 0.90
CA LEU A 161 9.57 0.47 0.39
C LEU A 161 8.83 1.79 0.17
N LEU A 162 8.57 2.14 -1.10
CA LEU A 162 7.99 3.42 -1.53
C LEU A 162 6.60 3.24 -2.14
N GLN A 163 5.73 4.22 -1.93
CA GLN A 163 4.48 4.33 -2.67
C GLN A 163 4.77 4.86 -4.08
N ILE A 164 4.60 4.00 -5.10
CA ILE A 164 4.83 4.35 -6.49
C ILE A 164 3.70 3.81 -7.36
N ASN A 165 3.06 4.72 -8.11
CA ASN A 165 2.16 4.44 -9.22
C ASN A 165 2.21 5.62 -10.19
N TYR A 166 1.71 5.45 -11.41
CA TYR A 166 1.80 6.48 -12.44
C TYR A 166 1.00 7.76 -12.10
N LEU A 167 -0.05 7.66 -11.26
CA LEU A 167 -0.87 8.81 -10.86
C LEU A 167 -0.15 9.70 -9.84
N ASP A 168 0.58 9.08 -8.91
CA ASP A 168 1.31 9.77 -7.83
C ASP A 168 2.76 10.11 -8.21
N TRP A 169 3.26 9.68 -9.37
CA TRP A 169 4.65 9.81 -9.77
C TRP A 169 5.16 11.25 -9.65
N GLU A 170 4.38 12.22 -10.14
CA GLU A 170 4.68 13.66 -10.07
C GLU A 170 3.83 14.37 -8.98
N SER A 171 3.46 13.68 -7.92
CA SER A 171 2.69 14.30 -6.82
C SER A 171 3.62 15.06 -5.86
N ASP A 172 3.37 16.35 -5.66
CA ASP A 172 4.09 17.16 -4.68
C ASP A 172 3.88 16.67 -3.23
N ALA A 173 2.73 16.05 -2.95
CA ALA A 173 2.38 15.56 -1.62
C ALA A 173 3.03 14.20 -1.29
N ILE A 174 3.15 13.31 -2.28
CA ILE A 174 3.71 11.94 -2.12
C ILE A 174 5.19 11.92 -2.46
N GLN A 175 5.62 12.73 -3.43
CA GLN A 175 7.00 12.84 -3.92
C GLN A 175 7.59 11.51 -4.39
N SER A 176 6.77 10.67 -5.06
CA SER A 176 7.18 9.31 -5.48
C SER A 176 8.45 9.32 -6.31
N ARG A 177 8.54 10.18 -7.35
CA ARG A 177 9.73 10.30 -8.20
C ARG A 177 10.96 10.79 -7.42
N LEU A 178 10.80 11.84 -6.63
CA LEU A 178 11.91 12.40 -5.85
C LEU A 178 12.46 11.40 -4.82
N CYS A 179 11.58 10.67 -4.13
CA CYS A 179 11.99 9.59 -3.21
C CYS A 179 12.68 8.43 -3.95
N TYR A 180 12.19 8.06 -5.14
CA TYR A 180 12.84 7.06 -5.99
C TYR A 180 14.25 7.51 -6.40
N GLU A 181 14.41 8.74 -6.89
CA GLU A 181 15.70 9.31 -7.28
C GLU A 181 16.67 9.40 -6.09
N THR A 182 16.16 9.72 -4.89
CA THR A 182 16.94 9.67 -3.65
C THR A 182 17.45 8.26 -3.36
N CYS A 183 16.63 7.23 -3.53
CA CYS A 183 17.10 5.85 -3.38
C CYS A 183 18.18 5.50 -4.40
N VAL A 184 18.05 5.92 -5.66
CA VAL A 184 19.07 5.74 -6.70
C VAL A 184 20.39 6.42 -6.30
N LYS A 185 20.32 7.67 -5.83
CA LYS A 185 21.49 8.45 -5.35
C LYS A 185 22.26 7.71 -4.25
N HIS A 186 21.54 7.07 -3.33
CA HIS A 186 22.14 6.31 -2.21
C HIS A 186 22.42 4.83 -2.54
N GLY A 187 22.21 4.39 -3.79
CA GLY A 187 22.40 3.00 -4.21
C GLY A 187 21.49 2.00 -3.52
N LYS A 188 20.29 2.43 -3.06
CA LYS A 188 19.30 1.58 -2.40
C LYS A 188 18.29 1.04 -3.38
N LYS A 189 18.00 -0.25 -3.30
CA LYS A 189 16.94 -0.85 -4.11
C LYS A 189 15.56 -0.48 -3.58
N VAL A 190 14.61 -0.34 -4.50
CA VAL A 190 13.23 0.04 -4.19
C VAL A 190 12.31 -1.17 -4.24
N ILE A 191 11.50 -1.33 -3.21
CA ILE A 191 10.28 -2.14 -3.21
C ILE A 191 9.11 -1.17 -3.41
N VAL A 192 8.16 -1.50 -4.28
CA VAL A 192 7.01 -0.64 -4.55
C VAL A 192 5.79 -1.15 -3.80
N MET A 193 5.11 -0.27 -3.08
CA MET A 193 3.75 -0.46 -2.56
C MET A 193 2.76 0.41 -3.33
N GLU A 194 1.49 0.02 -3.28
CA GLU A 194 0.38 0.73 -3.93
C GLU A 194 0.54 0.96 -5.45
N PRO A 195 1.04 -0.01 -6.24
CA PRO A 195 1.20 0.18 -7.68
C PRO A 195 -0.15 0.47 -8.36
N VAL A 196 -1.26 -0.07 -7.82
CA VAL A 196 -2.64 0.14 -8.30
C VAL A 196 -3.40 1.15 -7.41
N LYS A 197 -2.71 1.94 -6.59
CA LYS A 197 -3.27 2.97 -5.69
C LYS A 197 -4.48 2.44 -4.89
N GLY A 198 -4.27 1.37 -4.12
CA GLY A 198 -5.33 0.75 -3.31
C GLY A 198 -6.45 0.11 -4.11
N GLY A 199 -6.28 -0.10 -5.41
CA GLY A 199 -7.28 -0.62 -6.33
C GLY A 199 -8.00 0.46 -7.15
N SER A 200 -7.82 1.76 -6.86
CA SER A 200 -8.49 2.84 -7.60
C SER A 200 -8.06 2.91 -9.07
N LEU A 201 -6.86 2.48 -9.39
CA LEU A 201 -6.38 2.40 -10.78
C LEU A 201 -6.83 1.13 -11.52
N ALA A 202 -7.57 0.23 -10.87
CA ALA A 202 -8.21 -0.91 -11.56
C ALA A 202 -9.51 -0.51 -12.27
N THR A 203 -10.14 0.59 -11.83
CA THR A 203 -11.36 1.14 -12.45
C THR A 203 -11.16 2.64 -12.68
N ILE A 204 -10.86 3.01 -13.91
CA ILE A 204 -10.56 4.37 -14.34
C ILE A 204 -11.63 4.88 -15.32
N PRO A 205 -11.72 6.20 -15.58
CA PRO A 205 -12.63 6.75 -16.59
C PRO A 205 -12.37 6.17 -17.98
N ASP A 206 -13.44 5.97 -18.77
CA ASP A 206 -13.36 5.39 -20.12
C ASP A 206 -12.33 6.11 -21.02
N GLY A 207 -12.33 7.45 -21.02
CA GLY A 207 -11.36 8.21 -21.80
C GLY A 207 -9.90 8.00 -21.37
N ALA A 208 -9.64 7.67 -20.09
CA ALA A 208 -8.32 7.28 -19.65
C ALA A 208 -7.97 5.86 -20.10
N LYS A 209 -8.96 4.95 -20.05
CA LYS A 209 -8.79 3.58 -20.55
C LYS A 209 -8.47 3.57 -22.03
N GLU A 210 -9.21 4.31 -22.87
CA GLU A 210 -8.94 4.44 -24.31
C GLU A 210 -7.51 4.91 -24.60
N ILE A 211 -6.97 5.79 -23.75
CA ILE A 211 -5.58 6.22 -23.89
C ILE A 211 -4.61 5.08 -23.54
N LEU A 212 -4.85 4.34 -22.44
CA LEU A 212 -4.00 3.20 -22.06
C LEU A 212 -4.08 2.06 -23.08
N ASP A 213 -5.24 1.82 -23.69
CA ASP A 213 -5.44 0.82 -24.76
C ASP A 213 -4.57 1.11 -26.00
N ARG A 214 -4.11 2.35 -26.20
CA ARG A 214 -3.12 2.69 -27.26
C ARG A 214 -1.72 2.18 -26.97
N ILE A 215 -1.41 1.93 -25.69
CA ILE A 215 -0.13 1.34 -25.27
C ILE A 215 -0.20 -0.17 -25.45
N ASP A 216 -1.19 -0.82 -24.82
CA ASP A 216 -1.44 -2.25 -24.94
C ASP A 216 -2.91 -2.57 -24.61
N PRO A 217 -3.74 -2.86 -25.61
CA PRO A 217 -5.16 -3.16 -25.38
C PRO A 217 -5.41 -4.51 -24.70
N ALA A 218 -4.40 -5.37 -24.56
CA ALA A 218 -4.52 -6.66 -23.87
C ALA A 218 -4.39 -6.54 -22.35
N LEU A 219 -3.83 -5.43 -21.85
CA LEU A 219 -3.66 -5.19 -20.42
C LEU A 219 -4.90 -4.49 -19.83
N SER A 220 -5.29 -4.91 -18.63
CA SER A 220 -6.24 -4.14 -17.84
C SER A 220 -5.62 -2.82 -17.35
N PRO A 221 -6.44 -1.85 -16.88
CA PRO A 221 -5.90 -0.65 -16.22
C PRO A 221 -4.95 -0.97 -15.04
N ALA A 222 -5.24 -2.05 -14.27
CA ALA A 222 -4.36 -2.51 -13.20
C ALA A 222 -3.05 -3.09 -13.74
N GLY A 223 -3.11 -3.84 -14.86
CA GLY A 223 -1.93 -4.37 -15.56
C GLY A 223 -0.99 -3.26 -16.02
N HIS A 224 -1.53 -2.17 -16.59
CA HIS A 224 -0.74 -0.98 -16.95
C HIS A 224 -0.07 -0.34 -15.72
N ALA A 225 -0.75 -0.26 -14.58
CA ALA A 225 -0.20 0.32 -13.36
C ALA A 225 0.94 -0.54 -12.77
N VAL A 226 0.80 -1.87 -12.79
CA VAL A 226 1.85 -2.80 -12.39
C VAL A 226 3.03 -2.73 -13.36
N ARG A 227 2.77 -2.69 -14.68
CA ARG A 227 3.80 -2.55 -15.73
C ARG A 227 4.61 -1.26 -15.54
N PHE A 228 3.95 -0.13 -15.26
CA PHE A 228 4.64 1.13 -14.96
C PHE A 228 5.67 0.96 -13.83
N ALA A 229 5.23 0.44 -12.68
CA ALA A 229 6.12 0.27 -11.54
C ALA A 229 7.27 -0.72 -11.82
N GLN A 230 7.00 -1.81 -12.55
CA GLN A 230 8.04 -2.80 -12.94
C GLN A 230 9.03 -2.24 -13.97
N SER A 231 8.66 -1.21 -14.72
CA SER A 231 9.51 -0.58 -15.74
C SER A 231 10.62 0.29 -15.15
N LEU A 232 10.50 0.69 -13.88
CA LEU A 232 11.51 1.48 -13.21
C LEU A 232 12.75 0.61 -12.90
N GLU A 233 13.91 1.01 -13.38
CA GLU A 233 15.15 0.21 -13.38
C GLU A 233 15.58 -0.19 -11.96
N ASN A 234 15.53 0.76 -11.00
CA ASN A 234 15.98 0.53 -9.63
C ASN A 234 14.95 -0.19 -8.74
N VAL A 235 13.75 -0.47 -9.27
CA VAL A 235 12.74 -1.27 -8.60
C VAL A 235 13.10 -2.75 -8.67
N GLU A 236 13.16 -3.41 -7.51
CA GLU A 236 13.43 -4.85 -7.40
C GLU A 236 12.15 -5.65 -7.22
N ILE A 237 11.20 -5.15 -6.44
CA ILE A 237 9.91 -5.82 -6.17
C ILE A 237 8.77 -4.81 -6.31
N VAL A 238 7.67 -5.26 -6.90
CA VAL A 238 6.38 -4.52 -6.97
C VAL A 238 5.33 -5.32 -6.22
N LEU A 239 4.88 -4.82 -5.07
CA LEU A 239 3.89 -5.50 -4.23
C LEU A 239 2.47 -5.29 -4.79
N SER A 240 1.79 -6.37 -5.11
CA SER A 240 0.37 -6.35 -5.47
C SER A 240 -0.45 -7.14 -4.45
N GLY A 241 -1.55 -6.55 -3.99
CA GLY A 241 -2.57 -7.22 -3.16
C GLY A 241 -3.57 -7.92 -4.06
N MET A 242 -3.33 -9.20 -4.34
CA MET A 242 -4.20 -10.01 -5.18
C MET A 242 -5.20 -10.78 -4.31
N ASN A 243 -6.47 -10.81 -4.70
CA ASN A 243 -7.52 -11.53 -3.98
C ASN A 243 -8.29 -12.55 -4.85
N THR A 244 -7.85 -12.76 -6.09
CA THR A 244 -8.34 -13.81 -6.98
C THR A 244 -7.21 -14.44 -7.78
N VAL A 245 -7.37 -15.70 -8.19
CA VAL A 245 -6.44 -16.40 -9.09
C VAL A 245 -6.31 -15.70 -10.45
N ALA A 246 -7.38 -15.04 -10.92
CA ALA A 246 -7.35 -14.28 -12.16
C ALA A 246 -6.37 -13.10 -12.08
N GLN A 247 -6.37 -12.36 -10.97
CA GLN A 247 -5.40 -11.28 -10.74
C GLN A 247 -3.97 -11.80 -10.64
N VAL A 248 -3.75 -12.98 -10.06
CA VAL A 248 -2.42 -13.62 -10.06
C VAL A 248 -1.95 -13.88 -11.48
N LYS A 249 -2.80 -14.51 -12.30
CA LYS A 249 -2.45 -14.84 -13.70
C LYS A 249 -2.13 -13.59 -14.52
N GLU A 250 -2.91 -12.54 -14.37
CA GLU A 250 -2.68 -11.27 -15.06
C GLU A 250 -1.37 -10.62 -14.61
N ASN A 251 -1.18 -10.44 -13.30
CA ASN A 251 -0.01 -9.74 -12.76
C ASN A 251 1.30 -10.53 -12.92
N MET A 252 1.22 -11.86 -13.05
CA MET A 252 2.37 -12.74 -13.30
C MET A 252 2.68 -12.94 -14.79
N ALA A 253 1.89 -12.37 -15.69
CA ALA A 253 2.19 -12.37 -17.11
C ALA A 253 3.56 -11.70 -17.39
N ASP A 254 4.23 -12.14 -18.45
CA ASP A 254 5.47 -11.51 -18.88
C ASP A 254 5.21 -10.06 -19.31
N ILE A 255 5.94 -9.16 -18.73
CA ILE A 255 5.81 -7.72 -18.99
C ILE A 255 7.10 -7.19 -19.61
N THR A 256 6.96 -6.52 -20.76
CA THR A 256 8.03 -5.73 -21.35
C THR A 256 8.05 -4.35 -20.67
N PRO A 257 9.23 -3.85 -20.24
CA PRO A 257 9.34 -2.50 -19.70
C PRO A 257 8.76 -1.44 -20.66
N MET A 258 8.17 -0.40 -20.11
CA MET A 258 7.59 0.69 -20.91
C MET A 258 8.70 1.51 -21.59
N THR A 259 8.45 1.90 -22.83
CA THR A 259 9.28 2.85 -23.57
C THR A 259 9.01 4.29 -23.09
N ALA A 260 9.87 5.24 -23.46
CA ALA A 260 9.65 6.66 -23.17
C ALA A 260 8.36 7.20 -23.81
N GLU A 261 8.04 6.75 -25.04
CA GLU A 261 6.80 7.12 -25.74
C GLU A 261 5.57 6.60 -25.02
N GLU A 262 5.59 5.35 -24.55
CA GLU A 262 4.49 4.77 -23.75
C GLU A 262 4.30 5.51 -22.42
N MET A 263 5.38 5.97 -21.77
CA MET A 263 5.33 6.80 -20.57
C MET A 263 4.67 8.16 -20.84
N GLU A 264 4.95 8.80 -21.99
CA GLU A 264 4.29 10.04 -22.40
C GLU A 264 2.79 9.84 -22.65
N ILE A 265 2.40 8.75 -23.32
CA ILE A 265 0.99 8.38 -23.50
C ILE A 265 0.30 8.19 -22.15
N MET A 266 0.94 7.51 -21.20
CA MET A 266 0.41 7.31 -19.86
C MET A 266 0.16 8.63 -19.12
N GLN A 267 0.98 9.67 -19.30
CA GLN A 267 0.75 10.99 -18.69
C GLN A 267 -0.54 11.66 -19.22
N GLN A 268 -0.97 11.36 -20.44
CA GLN A 268 -2.26 11.83 -20.95
C GLN A 268 -3.42 11.17 -20.18
N ALA A 269 -3.33 9.86 -19.89
CA ALA A 269 -4.32 9.17 -19.08
C ALA A 269 -4.36 9.71 -17.63
N VAL A 270 -3.19 10.03 -17.03
CA VAL A 270 -3.10 10.68 -15.71
C VAL A 270 -3.91 11.97 -15.67
N SER A 271 -3.81 12.81 -16.70
CA SER A 271 -4.53 14.09 -16.79
C SER A 271 -6.06 13.87 -16.77
N VAL A 272 -6.54 12.87 -17.51
CA VAL A 272 -7.98 12.51 -17.54
C VAL A 272 -8.44 11.97 -16.17
N ILE A 273 -7.66 11.08 -15.54
CA ILE A 273 -7.99 10.51 -14.23
C ILE A 273 -8.06 11.61 -13.16
N LYS A 274 -7.07 12.50 -13.12
CA LYS A 274 -7.05 13.64 -12.17
C LYS A 274 -8.24 14.56 -12.36
N GLY A 275 -8.64 14.83 -13.61
CA GLY A 275 -9.82 15.64 -13.92
C GLY A 275 -11.16 15.00 -13.47
N ALA A 276 -11.21 13.68 -13.34
CA ALA A 276 -12.41 12.91 -12.96
C ALA A 276 -12.45 12.48 -11.48
N THR A 277 -11.42 12.77 -10.70
CA THR A 277 -11.30 12.34 -9.31
C THR A 277 -11.32 13.53 -8.37
N ALA A 278 -12.34 13.62 -7.50
CA ALA A 278 -12.46 14.71 -6.54
C ALA A 278 -11.61 14.48 -5.27
N VAL A 279 -11.47 13.22 -4.83
CA VAL A 279 -10.67 12.85 -3.64
C VAL A 279 -9.86 11.59 -3.94
N ASP A 280 -8.54 11.71 -3.91
CA ASP A 280 -7.57 10.64 -4.18
C ASP A 280 -7.41 9.65 -3.00
N CYS A 281 -8.52 9.15 -2.47
CA CYS A 281 -8.51 8.22 -1.34
C CYS A 281 -8.27 6.77 -1.80
N THR A 282 -7.27 6.09 -1.19
CA THR A 282 -6.96 4.68 -1.46
C THR A 282 -7.74 3.68 -0.60
N ALA A 283 -8.67 4.16 0.22
CA ALA A 283 -9.47 3.36 1.14
C ALA A 283 -8.63 2.47 2.10
N CYS A 284 -7.42 2.87 2.47
CA CYS A 284 -6.53 2.12 3.36
C CYS A 284 -7.06 1.97 4.79
N GLY A 285 -7.99 2.84 5.23
CA GLY A 285 -8.68 2.77 6.51
C GLY A 285 -7.92 3.29 7.74
N TYR A 286 -6.67 3.75 7.60
CA TYR A 286 -5.90 4.26 8.76
C TYR A 286 -6.59 5.41 9.50
N CYS A 287 -7.29 6.28 8.77
CA CYS A 287 -8.05 7.38 9.36
C CYS A 287 -9.21 6.94 10.27
N LEU A 288 -9.77 5.73 10.10
CA LEU A 288 -10.93 5.25 10.84
C LEU A 288 -10.65 5.09 12.33
N LYS A 289 -9.53 4.49 12.70
CA LYS A 289 -9.13 4.23 14.10
C LYS A 289 -8.94 5.53 14.90
N HIS A 290 -8.63 6.62 14.22
CA HIS A 290 -8.31 7.90 14.84
C HIS A 290 -9.48 8.90 14.85
N CYS A 291 -10.63 8.53 14.25
CA CYS A 291 -11.81 9.41 14.21
C CYS A 291 -12.66 9.28 15.48
N PRO A 292 -12.69 10.29 16.39
CA PRO A 292 -13.47 10.21 17.62
C PRO A 292 -14.99 10.27 17.37
N LYS A 293 -15.40 10.59 16.14
CA LYS A 293 -16.80 10.62 15.71
C LYS A 293 -17.20 9.42 14.88
N ASN A 294 -16.33 8.41 14.78
CA ASN A 294 -16.60 7.18 14.02
C ASN A 294 -17.11 7.45 12.58
N ILE A 295 -16.56 8.46 11.90
CA ILE A 295 -16.96 8.82 10.53
C ILE A 295 -16.37 7.78 9.55
N ALA A 296 -17.20 7.25 8.64
CA ALA A 296 -16.80 6.28 7.63
C ALA A 296 -16.07 6.94 6.44
N ILE A 297 -14.97 7.68 6.74
CA ILE A 297 -14.27 8.59 5.82
C ILE A 297 -14.01 7.97 4.42
N PRO A 298 -13.41 6.75 4.28
CA PRO A 298 -13.14 6.21 2.95
C PRO A 298 -14.41 5.88 2.16
N GLN A 299 -15.47 5.44 2.84
CA GLN A 299 -16.75 5.13 2.17
C GLN A 299 -17.41 6.42 1.65
N TYR A 300 -17.38 7.47 2.45
CA TYR A 300 -17.93 8.77 2.04
C TYR A 300 -17.16 9.38 0.88
N PHE A 301 -15.83 9.27 0.86
CA PHE A 301 -15.02 9.75 -0.26
C PHE A 301 -15.27 8.95 -1.55
N LYS A 302 -15.53 7.64 -1.44
CA LYS A 302 -15.93 6.82 -2.58
C LYS A 302 -17.26 7.31 -3.15
N LEU A 303 -18.28 7.50 -2.31
CA LEU A 303 -19.58 8.02 -2.73
C LEU A 303 -19.49 9.43 -3.31
N TYR A 304 -18.67 10.29 -2.71
CA TYR A 304 -18.44 11.64 -3.20
C TYR A 304 -17.78 11.65 -4.60
N ASN A 305 -16.79 10.79 -4.83
CA ASN A 305 -16.20 10.62 -6.15
C ASN A 305 -17.22 10.11 -7.19
N GLU A 306 -18.14 9.22 -6.82
CA GLU A 306 -19.23 8.77 -7.68
C GLU A 306 -20.19 9.92 -7.99
N TYR A 307 -20.57 10.68 -6.98
CA TYR A 307 -21.41 11.87 -7.14
C TYR A 307 -20.77 12.91 -8.06
N MET A 308 -19.48 13.22 -7.87
CA MET A 308 -18.78 14.21 -8.70
C MET A 308 -18.64 13.79 -10.17
N ARG A 309 -18.57 12.48 -10.45
CA ARG A 309 -18.56 11.98 -11.83
C ARG A 309 -19.93 12.14 -12.51
N ASN A 310 -21.02 11.95 -11.78
CA ASN A 310 -22.36 12.13 -12.30
C ASN A 310 -23.35 12.57 -11.21
N PRO A 311 -23.48 13.88 -10.96
CA PRO A 311 -24.41 14.41 -9.93
C PRO A 311 -25.88 14.03 -10.13
N LYS A 312 -26.28 13.62 -11.36
CA LYS A 312 -27.64 13.15 -11.65
C LYS A 312 -27.95 11.77 -11.03
N ASP A 313 -26.92 11.03 -10.62
CA ASP A 313 -27.04 9.73 -9.94
C ASP A 313 -27.27 9.87 -8.42
N ASP A 314 -27.50 11.05 -7.95
CA ASP A 314 -27.81 11.38 -6.56
C ASP A 314 -28.85 10.46 -5.90
N TRP A 315 -29.92 10.15 -6.62
CA TRP A 315 -30.98 9.25 -6.18
C TRP A 315 -30.51 7.82 -5.85
N LYS A 316 -29.33 7.41 -6.34
CA LYS A 316 -28.69 6.14 -5.99
C LYS A 316 -27.69 6.31 -4.84
N ILE A 317 -26.98 7.45 -4.80
CA ILE A 317 -25.85 7.69 -3.92
C ILE A 317 -26.31 8.09 -2.52
N THR A 318 -27.27 9.02 -2.41
CA THR A 318 -27.78 9.52 -1.14
C THR A 318 -28.35 8.40 -0.25
N PRO A 319 -29.18 7.45 -0.72
CA PRO A 319 -29.66 6.37 0.12
C PRO A 319 -28.53 5.47 0.68
N VAL A 320 -27.45 5.29 -0.08
CA VAL A 320 -26.29 4.52 0.40
C VAL A 320 -25.55 5.32 1.49
N TYR A 321 -25.37 6.64 1.30
CA TYR A 321 -24.81 7.51 2.32
C TYR A 321 -25.62 7.45 3.61
N ASP A 322 -26.95 7.61 3.53
CA ASP A 322 -27.86 7.57 4.68
C ASP A 322 -27.79 6.22 5.41
N SER A 323 -27.75 5.12 4.67
CA SER A 323 -27.58 3.78 5.25
C SER A 323 -26.28 3.64 6.05
N ILE A 324 -25.19 4.23 5.58
CA ILE A 324 -23.90 4.20 6.29
C ILE A 324 -23.98 5.06 7.56
N THR A 325 -24.67 6.21 7.53
CA THR A 325 -24.81 7.10 8.69
C THR A 325 -25.62 6.51 9.84
N LEU A 326 -26.40 5.47 9.60
CA LEU A 326 -27.08 4.72 10.67
C LEU A 326 -26.11 4.04 11.64
N LYS A 327 -24.89 3.72 11.18
CA LYS A 327 -23.85 2.99 11.97
C LYS A 327 -22.61 3.84 12.24
N HIS A 328 -22.44 4.94 11.51
CA HIS A 328 -21.26 5.79 11.55
C HIS A 328 -21.67 7.27 11.69
N GLY A 329 -20.75 8.10 12.18
CA GLY A 329 -20.98 9.53 12.18
C GLY A 329 -21.11 10.09 10.77
N ALA A 330 -22.07 10.99 10.52
CA ALA A 330 -22.19 11.74 9.29
C ALA A 330 -20.95 12.61 9.02
N ALA A 331 -20.75 13.08 7.80
CA ALA A 331 -19.62 13.96 7.48
C ALA A 331 -19.69 15.28 8.26
N SER A 332 -20.92 15.80 8.50
CA SER A 332 -21.19 16.97 9.34
C SER A 332 -20.82 16.81 10.82
N ALA A 333 -20.69 15.59 11.32
CA ALA A 333 -20.24 15.33 12.69
C ALA A 333 -18.74 15.60 12.90
N CYS A 334 -18.00 15.96 11.84
CA CYS A 334 -16.57 16.24 11.92
C CYS A 334 -16.29 17.46 12.81
N ILE A 335 -15.44 17.26 13.83
CA ILE A 335 -15.01 18.31 14.76
C ILE A 335 -13.66 18.95 14.38
N ALA A 336 -13.19 18.73 13.17
CA ALA A 336 -11.95 19.28 12.62
C ALA A 336 -10.69 19.03 13.47
N CYS A 337 -10.60 17.92 14.20
CA CYS A 337 -9.46 17.58 15.06
C CYS A 337 -8.21 17.11 14.30
N ARG A 338 -8.29 16.88 12.99
CA ARG A 338 -7.21 16.49 12.04
C ARG A 338 -6.45 15.22 12.37
N ARG A 339 -6.86 14.41 13.35
CA ARG A 339 -6.20 13.13 13.66
C ARG A 339 -6.18 12.18 12.46
N CYS A 340 -7.22 12.20 11.64
CA CYS A 340 -7.30 11.43 10.40
C CYS A 340 -6.30 11.91 9.33
N GLU A 341 -6.03 13.21 9.23
CA GLU A 341 -5.07 13.81 8.29
C GLU A 341 -3.64 13.42 8.66
N ASN A 342 -3.29 13.49 9.94
CA ASN A 342 -1.95 13.12 10.45
C ASN A 342 -1.60 11.65 10.16
N ASN A 343 -2.62 10.78 10.08
CA ASN A 343 -2.47 9.36 9.80
C ASN A 343 -2.80 8.98 8.35
N CYS A 344 -2.96 9.94 7.46
CA CYS A 344 -3.26 9.66 6.06
C CYS A 344 -1.98 9.51 5.23
N PRO A 345 -1.69 8.32 4.65
CA PRO A 345 -0.53 8.13 3.79
C PRO A 345 -0.58 8.99 2.52
N GLN A 346 -1.81 9.32 2.07
CA GLN A 346 -2.05 10.16 0.90
C GLN A 346 -1.98 11.67 1.20
N LYS A 347 -1.71 12.07 2.44
CA LYS A 347 -1.66 13.48 2.88
C LYS A 347 -2.92 14.29 2.51
N LEU A 348 -4.09 13.62 2.47
CA LEU A 348 -5.35 14.26 2.08
C LEU A 348 -5.81 15.28 3.13
N PRO A 349 -6.32 16.45 2.72
CA PRO A 349 -7.00 17.41 3.59
C PRO A 349 -8.42 16.90 3.93
N ILE A 350 -8.48 15.84 4.74
CA ILE A 350 -9.69 15.06 5.02
C ILE A 350 -10.81 15.94 5.59
N VAL A 351 -10.47 16.89 6.47
CA VAL A 351 -11.46 17.81 7.07
C VAL A 351 -12.14 18.66 5.99
N ALA A 352 -11.38 19.22 5.05
CA ALA A 352 -11.94 19.99 3.94
C ALA A 352 -12.81 19.14 3.02
N HIS A 353 -12.35 17.92 2.69
CA HIS A 353 -13.14 17.00 1.88
C HIS A 353 -14.44 16.54 2.57
N LEU A 354 -14.45 16.38 3.90
CA LEU A 354 -15.69 16.08 4.64
C LEU A 354 -16.69 17.24 4.59
N VAL A 355 -16.22 18.48 4.53
CA VAL A 355 -17.10 19.65 4.29
C VAL A 355 -17.74 19.53 2.90
N SER A 356 -16.96 19.23 1.86
CA SER A 356 -17.49 19.03 0.51
C SER A 356 -18.48 17.86 0.42
N VAL A 357 -18.20 16.75 1.12
CA VAL A 357 -19.12 15.60 1.23
C VAL A 357 -20.44 16.03 1.87
N LYS A 358 -20.39 16.76 2.99
CA LYS A 358 -21.58 17.30 3.67
C LYS A 358 -22.41 18.17 2.71
N GLU A 359 -21.77 19.12 2.02
CA GLU A 359 -22.44 20.03 1.08
C GLU A 359 -23.11 19.26 -0.07
N ALA A 360 -22.47 18.20 -0.57
CA ALA A 360 -22.95 17.42 -1.69
C ALA A 360 -24.04 16.41 -1.31
N LEU A 361 -23.96 15.77 -0.14
CA LEU A 361 -24.77 14.59 0.21
C LEU A 361 -25.71 14.79 1.41
N GLU A 362 -25.55 15.86 2.23
CA GLU A 362 -26.41 16.11 3.40
C GLU A 362 -27.32 17.33 3.27
N ASN A 363 -26.98 18.31 2.43
CA ASN A 363 -27.74 19.56 2.29
C ASN A 363 -28.77 19.52 1.14
N LYS A 364 -29.59 18.48 1.09
CA LYS A 364 -30.62 18.31 0.05
C LYS A 364 -32.02 18.27 0.63
#